data_94745d226a5319fd1db9d6fc23ddc9f3
#
_entry.id   94745d226a5319fd1db9d6fc23ddc9f3
#
_cell.length_a   1.000
_cell.length_b   1.000
_cell.length_c   1.000
_cell.angle_alpha   90.00
_cell.angle_beta   90.00
_cell.angle_gamma   90.00
#
_symmetry.space_group_name_H-M   'P 1'
#
loop_
_entity.id
_entity.type
_entity.pdbx_description
1 polymer ?
#
loop_
_entity_poly.entity_id
_entity_poly.type
_entity_poly.pdbx_seq_one_letter_code
_entity_poly.pdbx_strand_id
1 'polypeptide(L)'
;INFVNVEYSRRVNPIQSKYIQNLAAASETAETLLESLQKGKREGGGGSDQFFQTSAVNFLAACIYFFVNYEREPYDENGKRLYAEKTQDKETKFWKPTGVVRDKKGGEIVQPAYWLGKYSDMPHILSFLNEGYQTIFEVLETDNEVAPLLGPFQTALKNKAMEQLEGMIGTLRVYTSRLATKESYWIFHK
;
A
#
# COMPACT_ATOMS: atom_id res chain seq x y z
N ILE A 1 -14.85 -12.72 10.06
CA ILE A 1 -13.46 -13.22 9.97
C ILE A 1 -13.19 -14.06 11.21
N ASN A 2 -12.71 -15.27 11.04
CA ASN A 2 -12.37 -16.17 12.14
C ASN A 2 -10.83 -16.25 12.24
N PHE A 3 -10.25 -15.60 13.23
CA PHE A 3 -8.80 -15.60 13.45
C PHE A 3 -8.29 -16.87 14.17
N VAL A 4 -9.19 -17.67 14.77
CA VAL A 4 -8.83 -18.92 15.44
C VAL A 4 -8.68 -20.05 14.43
N ASN A 5 -9.51 -20.05 13.40
CA ASN A 5 -9.45 -21.05 12.34
C ASN A 5 -9.60 -20.36 10.98
N VAL A 6 -8.47 -19.87 10.48
CA VAL A 6 -8.38 -19.05 9.25
C VAL A 6 -8.78 -19.82 8.00
N GLU A 7 -8.70 -21.13 7.99
CA GLU A 7 -9.06 -21.99 6.86
C GLU A 7 -10.56 -21.85 6.48
N TYR A 8 -11.40 -21.52 7.46
CA TYR A 8 -12.82 -21.24 7.25
C TYR A 8 -13.14 -19.76 7.04
N SER A 9 -12.14 -18.91 7.03
CA SER A 9 -12.33 -17.47 6.79
C SER A 9 -12.22 -17.13 5.31
N ARG A 10 -13.04 -16.19 4.87
CA ARG A 10 -12.83 -15.54 3.57
C ARG A 10 -11.65 -14.58 3.67
N ARG A 11 -10.82 -14.56 2.65
CA ARG A 11 -9.79 -13.53 2.50
C ARG A 11 -10.43 -12.17 2.27
N VAL A 12 -9.87 -11.16 2.89
CA VAL A 12 -10.33 -9.77 2.79
C VAL A 12 -9.11 -8.90 2.47
N ASN A 13 -9.06 -8.37 1.28
CA ASN A 13 -8.07 -7.36 0.95
C ASN A 13 -8.73 -5.97 1.00
N PRO A 14 -8.45 -5.15 2.04
CA PRO A 14 -8.99 -3.80 2.15
C PRO A 14 -8.34 -2.83 1.15
N ILE A 15 -7.21 -3.22 0.55
CA ILE A 15 -6.40 -2.37 -0.33
C ILE A 15 -6.53 -2.87 -1.77
N GLN A 16 -7.62 -2.48 -2.42
CA GLN A 16 -7.87 -2.85 -3.81
C GLN A 16 -8.06 -1.62 -4.69
N SER A 17 -7.40 -1.62 -5.84
CA SER A 17 -7.47 -0.53 -6.82
C SER A 17 -8.89 -0.15 -7.24
N LYS A 18 -9.84 -1.10 -7.18
CA LYS A 18 -11.26 -0.83 -7.52
C LYS A 18 -11.96 0.07 -6.50
N TYR A 19 -11.49 0.09 -5.25
CA TYR A 19 -12.06 0.93 -4.17
C TYR A 19 -11.22 2.18 -3.92
N ILE A 20 -9.91 2.10 -4.18
CA ILE A 20 -8.96 3.19 -3.94
C ILE A 20 -8.57 3.79 -5.29
N GLN A 21 -9.38 4.74 -5.74
CA GLN A 21 -9.22 5.35 -7.07
C GLN A 21 -8.43 6.67 -7.03
N ASN A 22 -8.26 7.24 -5.85
CA ASN A 22 -7.54 8.50 -5.64
C ASN A 22 -6.91 8.54 -4.25
N LEU A 23 -6.11 9.56 -4.01
CA LEU A 23 -5.39 9.74 -2.76
C LEU A 23 -6.34 9.96 -1.55
N ALA A 24 -7.48 10.61 -1.74
CA ALA A 24 -8.46 10.79 -0.67
C ALA A 24 -9.01 9.44 -0.18
N ALA A 25 -9.38 8.55 -1.09
CA ALA A 25 -9.80 7.19 -0.74
C ALA A 25 -8.70 6.38 -0.05
N ALA A 26 -7.43 6.58 -0.44
CA ALA A 26 -6.29 5.98 0.25
C ALA A 26 -6.16 6.51 1.68
N SER A 27 -6.35 7.81 1.89
CA SER A 27 -6.32 8.45 3.22
C SER A 27 -7.44 7.95 4.13
N GLU A 28 -8.66 7.87 3.64
CA GLU A 28 -9.79 7.30 4.40
C GLU A 28 -9.55 5.84 4.79
N THR A 29 -8.99 5.06 3.87
CA THR A 29 -8.63 3.67 4.13
C THR A 29 -7.53 3.57 5.20
N ALA A 30 -6.51 4.41 5.12
CA ALA A 30 -5.41 4.45 6.09
C ALA A 30 -5.91 4.83 7.47
N GLU A 31 -6.77 5.85 7.58
CA GLU A 31 -7.37 6.31 8.83
C GLU A 31 -8.21 5.20 9.48
N THR A 32 -9.10 4.59 8.71
CA THR A 32 -9.94 3.48 9.18
C THR A 32 -9.13 2.29 9.68
N LEU A 33 -8.06 1.94 8.96
CA LEU A 33 -7.15 0.86 9.36
C LEU A 33 -6.44 1.19 10.68
N LEU A 34 -5.88 2.40 10.80
CA LEU A 34 -5.16 2.81 12.01
C LEU A 34 -6.10 2.94 13.21
N GLU A 35 -7.27 3.51 13.07
CA GLU A 35 -8.29 3.56 14.13
C GLU A 35 -8.67 2.16 14.60
N SER A 36 -8.86 1.23 13.67
CA SER A 36 -9.19 -0.16 14.00
C SER A 36 -8.09 -0.85 14.80
N LEU A 37 -6.83 -0.51 14.54
CA LEU A 37 -5.66 -1.05 15.25
C LEU A 37 -5.44 -0.37 16.60
N GLN A 38 -5.93 0.86 16.78
CA GLN A 38 -5.82 1.62 18.03
C GLN A 38 -6.91 1.26 19.04
N LYS A 39 -8.03 0.67 18.62
CA LYS A 39 -9.13 0.27 19.51
C LYS A 39 -8.60 -0.57 20.69
N GLY A 40 -8.69 0.00 21.88
CA GLY A 40 -8.17 -0.58 23.13
C GLY A 40 -7.12 0.28 23.86
N LYS A 41 -6.61 1.36 23.28
CA LYS A 41 -5.87 2.40 24.00
C LYS A 41 -6.83 3.51 24.43
N ARG A 42 -6.82 3.84 25.71
CA ARG A 42 -7.56 4.98 26.28
C ARG A 42 -7.06 6.28 25.64
N GLU A 43 -8.00 7.13 25.26
CA GLU A 43 -7.77 8.53 24.89
C GLU A 43 -7.01 9.23 26.02
N GLY A 44 -5.88 9.78 25.71
CA GLY A 44 -5.03 10.53 26.64
C GLY A 44 -3.77 11.00 25.94
N GLY A 45 -3.92 11.75 24.84
CA GLY A 45 -2.79 12.30 24.09
C GLY A 45 -2.91 13.80 23.92
N GLY A 46 -1.86 14.55 24.22
CA GLY A 46 -1.72 15.97 23.93
C GLY A 46 -1.54 16.22 22.41
N GLY A 47 -1.42 17.49 22.01
CA GLY A 47 -1.31 17.89 20.61
C GLY A 47 -0.17 17.23 19.81
N SER A 48 0.90 16.76 20.48
CA SER A 48 1.97 15.99 19.84
C SER A 48 1.50 14.62 19.36
N ASP A 49 0.65 13.94 20.10
CA ASP A 49 0.14 12.62 19.71
C ASP A 49 -0.75 12.72 18.47
N GLN A 50 -1.56 13.78 18.37
CA GLN A 50 -2.37 14.03 17.20
C GLN A 50 -1.52 14.31 15.95
N PHE A 51 -0.42 15.06 16.10
CA PHE A 51 0.52 15.30 15.00
C PHE A 51 1.13 13.98 14.48
N PHE A 52 1.60 13.13 15.38
CA PHE A 52 2.19 11.84 14.99
C PHE A 52 1.15 10.88 14.39
N GLN A 53 -0.07 10.89 14.90
CA GLN A 53 -1.16 10.09 14.32
C GLN A 53 -1.50 10.55 12.91
N THR A 54 -1.67 11.86 12.69
CA THR A 54 -1.94 12.41 11.36
C THR A 54 -0.80 12.11 10.39
N SER A 55 0.45 12.21 10.84
CA SER A 55 1.61 11.87 10.03
C SER A 55 1.64 10.38 9.67
N ALA A 56 1.31 9.49 10.61
CA ALA A 56 1.23 8.06 10.36
C ALA A 56 0.13 7.72 9.34
N VAL A 57 -1.05 8.36 9.42
CA VAL A 57 -2.12 8.23 8.43
C VAL A 57 -1.65 8.66 7.05
N ASN A 58 -1.05 9.85 6.94
CA ASN A 58 -0.57 10.38 5.67
C ASN A 58 0.49 9.49 5.04
N PHE A 59 1.39 8.94 5.85
CA PHE A 59 2.43 8.04 5.35
C PHE A 59 1.86 6.69 4.90
N LEU A 60 0.94 6.11 5.66
CA LEU A 60 0.25 4.88 5.26
C LEU A 60 -0.59 5.10 3.99
N ALA A 61 -1.27 6.24 3.88
CA ALA A 61 -2.01 6.62 2.67
C ALA A 61 -1.11 6.70 1.44
N ALA A 62 0.08 7.29 1.58
CA ALA A 62 1.09 7.34 0.53
C ALA A 62 1.51 5.93 0.09
N CYS A 63 1.80 5.04 1.03
CA CYS A 63 2.15 3.65 0.73
C CYS A 63 0.99 2.90 0.06
N ILE A 64 -0.24 3.03 0.57
CA ILE A 64 -1.43 2.40 -0.01
C ILE A 64 -1.62 2.87 -1.45
N TYR A 65 -1.61 4.18 -1.69
CA TYR A 65 -1.82 4.75 -3.01
C TYR A 65 -0.73 4.31 -4.00
N PHE A 66 0.53 4.32 -3.58
CA PHE A 66 1.64 3.81 -4.38
C PHE A 66 1.41 2.36 -4.81
N PHE A 67 1.16 1.44 -3.87
CA PHE A 67 1.02 0.03 -4.19
C PHE A 67 -0.25 -0.31 -4.96
N VAL A 68 -1.31 0.46 -4.81
CA VAL A 68 -2.53 0.33 -5.62
C VAL A 68 -2.26 0.61 -7.11
N ASN A 69 -1.32 1.50 -7.40
CA ASN A 69 -0.97 1.90 -8.77
C ASN A 69 0.28 1.21 -9.31
N TYR A 70 1.11 0.64 -8.46
CA TYR A 70 2.37 0.03 -8.85
C TYR A 70 2.17 -1.34 -9.53
N GLU A 71 2.76 -1.50 -10.72
CA GLU A 71 2.67 -2.74 -11.52
C GLU A 71 1.27 -3.34 -11.58
N ARG A 72 0.28 -2.58 -12.03
CA ARG A 72 -1.11 -3.05 -12.14
C ARG A 72 -1.22 -4.20 -13.12
N GLU A 73 -2.00 -5.20 -12.72
CA GLU A 73 -2.31 -6.39 -13.51
C GLU A 73 -3.80 -6.42 -13.88
N PRO A 74 -4.16 -6.82 -15.12
CA PRO A 74 -5.54 -6.87 -15.56
C PRO A 74 -6.23 -8.19 -15.18
N TYR A 75 -7.53 -8.10 -14.87
CA TYR A 75 -8.38 -9.24 -14.51
C TYR A 75 -9.70 -9.20 -15.30
N ASP A 76 -10.27 -10.37 -15.55
CA ASP A 76 -11.63 -10.52 -16.08
C ASP A 76 -12.69 -10.42 -14.97
N GLU A 77 -13.98 -10.50 -15.37
CA GLU A 77 -15.11 -10.44 -14.44
C GLU A 77 -15.13 -11.57 -13.41
N ASN A 78 -14.52 -12.71 -13.75
CA ASN A 78 -14.45 -13.90 -12.89
C ASN A 78 -13.22 -13.86 -11.95
N GLY A 79 -12.42 -12.81 -11.99
CA GLY A 79 -11.20 -12.70 -11.21
C GLY A 79 -10.01 -13.48 -11.77
N LYS A 80 -10.08 -13.94 -13.02
CA LYS A 80 -8.96 -14.56 -13.69
C LYS A 80 -8.00 -13.49 -14.20
N ARG A 81 -6.71 -13.63 -13.87
CA ARG A 81 -5.66 -12.74 -14.34
C ARG A 81 -5.49 -12.88 -15.86
N LEU A 82 -5.46 -11.74 -16.54
CA LEU A 82 -5.19 -11.60 -17.97
C LEU A 82 -3.72 -11.26 -18.22
N TYR A 83 -3.31 -11.31 -19.46
CA TYR A 83 -1.95 -10.99 -19.87
C TYR A 83 -1.89 -9.57 -20.45
N ALA A 84 -1.18 -8.67 -19.77
CA ALA A 84 -0.85 -7.34 -20.29
C ALA A 84 0.44 -7.40 -21.10
N GLU A 85 0.40 -6.97 -22.37
CA GLU A 85 1.60 -6.82 -23.17
C GLU A 85 2.46 -5.68 -22.63
N LYS A 86 3.78 -5.92 -22.59
CA LYS A 86 4.76 -4.94 -22.13
C LYS A 86 5.80 -4.70 -23.22
N THR A 87 6.25 -3.48 -23.34
CA THR A 87 7.40 -3.09 -24.16
C THR A 87 8.50 -2.55 -23.27
N GLN A 88 9.74 -2.79 -23.66
CA GLN A 88 10.89 -2.23 -22.95
C GLN A 88 11.15 -0.82 -23.43
N ASP A 89 11.18 0.13 -22.52
CA ASP A 89 11.61 1.50 -22.80
C ASP A 89 13.08 1.51 -23.21
N LYS A 90 13.40 2.19 -24.32
CA LYS A 90 14.76 2.15 -24.90
C LYS A 90 15.79 2.89 -24.06
N GLU A 91 15.39 3.92 -23.32
CA GLU A 91 16.29 4.74 -22.51
C GLU A 91 16.44 4.17 -21.10
N THR A 92 15.32 3.95 -20.42
CA THR A 92 15.32 3.50 -19.01
C THR A 92 15.49 2.01 -18.84
N LYS A 93 15.29 1.22 -19.91
CA LYS A 93 15.26 -0.26 -19.90
C LYS A 93 14.14 -0.86 -19.04
N PHE A 94 13.24 -0.06 -18.49
CA PHE A 94 12.08 -0.54 -17.76
C PHE A 94 10.99 -1.07 -18.69
N TRP A 95 10.26 -2.07 -18.22
CA TRP A 95 9.11 -2.62 -18.93
C TRP A 95 7.86 -1.79 -18.64
N LYS A 96 7.24 -1.26 -19.69
CA LYS A 96 5.99 -0.48 -19.62
C LYS A 96 4.85 -1.23 -20.30
N PRO A 97 3.60 -1.19 -19.75
CA PRO A 97 2.44 -1.76 -20.42
C PRO A 97 2.19 -1.03 -21.75
N THR A 98 1.85 -1.79 -22.78
CA THR A 98 1.45 -1.23 -24.10
C THR A 98 -0.01 -0.77 -24.13
N GLY A 99 -0.79 -1.15 -23.13
CA GLY A 99 -2.25 -0.99 -23.12
C GLY A 99 -3.01 -2.16 -23.75
N VAL A 100 -2.31 -3.06 -24.43
CA VAL A 100 -2.94 -4.26 -25.02
C VAL A 100 -3.03 -5.36 -23.97
N VAL A 101 -4.23 -5.88 -23.78
CA VAL A 101 -4.50 -7.00 -22.87
C VAL A 101 -5.02 -8.19 -23.65
N ARG A 102 -4.55 -9.38 -23.31
CA ARG A 102 -4.97 -10.64 -23.92
C ARG A 102 -5.48 -11.63 -22.86
N ASP A 103 -6.27 -12.60 -23.31
CA ASP A 103 -6.76 -13.70 -22.44
C ASP A 103 -5.62 -14.56 -21.88
N LYS A 104 -4.53 -14.67 -22.63
CA LYS A 104 -3.26 -15.33 -22.29
C LYS A 104 -2.13 -14.80 -23.18
N LYS A 105 -0.89 -15.17 -22.88
CA LYS A 105 0.26 -14.81 -23.72
C LYS A 105 0.09 -15.35 -25.14
N GLY A 106 0.07 -14.44 -26.12
CA GLY A 106 -0.15 -14.77 -27.53
C GLY A 106 -1.61 -15.15 -27.88
N GLY A 107 -2.56 -14.95 -26.97
CA GLY A 107 -3.98 -15.19 -27.20
C GLY A 107 -4.73 -13.99 -27.79
N GLU A 108 -6.06 -14.04 -27.72
CA GLU A 108 -6.93 -13.00 -28.26
C GLU A 108 -6.87 -11.72 -27.44
N ILE A 109 -7.05 -10.57 -28.09
CA ILE A 109 -7.16 -9.28 -27.41
C ILE A 109 -8.52 -9.21 -26.72
N VAL A 110 -8.50 -8.88 -25.42
CA VAL A 110 -9.69 -8.78 -24.60
C VAL A 110 -9.66 -7.47 -23.80
N GLN A 111 -10.83 -7.03 -23.32
CA GLN A 111 -10.93 -5.92 -22.40
C GLN A 111 -10.90 -6.43 -20.96
N PRO A 112 -10.04 -5.88 -20.08
CA PRO A 112 -10.07 -6.25 -18.68
C PRO A 112 -11.30 -5.63 -17.99
N ALA A 113 -11.90 -6.39 -17.08
CA ALA A 113 -12.97 -5.86 -16.23
C ALA A 113 -12.43 -4.87 -15.19
N TYR A 114 -11.24 -5.14 -14.67
CA TYR A 114 -10.58 -4.26 -13.70
C TYR A 114 -9.07 -4.51 -13.65
N TRP A 115 -8.37 -3.59 -13.00
CA TRP A 115 -6.93 -3.66 -12.76
C TRP A 115 -6.65 -3.66 -11.27
N LEU A 116 -5.71 -4.49 -10.79
CA LEU A 116 -5.24 -4.48 -9.43
C LEU A 116 -3.72 -4.27 -9.39
N GLY A 117 -3.25 -3.50 -8.43
CA GLY A 117 -1.84 -3.41 -8.13
C GLY A 117 -1.29 -4.79 -7.74
N LYS A 118 -0.16 -5.16 -8.29
CA LYS A 118 0.45 -6.48 -8.06
C LYS A 118 0.76 -6.73 -6.59
N TYR A 119 1.14 -5.70 -5.87
CA TYR A 119 1.54 -5.73 -4.46
C TYR A 119 0.57 -4.99 -3.55
N SER A 120 -0.67 -4.72 -4.02
CA SER A 120 -1.67 -3.98 -3.25
C SER A 120 -2.38 -4.89 -2.25
N ASP A 121 -1.65 -5.34 -1.24
CA ASP A 121 -2.18 -6.03 -0.07
C ASP A 121 -1.38 -5.69 1.19
N MET A 122 -1.97 -5.94 2.36
CA MET A 122 -1.35 -5.59 3.64
C MET A 122 0.00 -6.28 3.87
N PRO A 123 0.19 -7.57 3.58
CA PRO A 123 1.48 -8.23 3.76
C PRO A 123 2.63 -7.54 3.01
N HIS A 124 2.42 -7.10 1.78
CA HIS A 124 3.44 -6.39 1.02
C HIS A 124 3.73 -5.01 1.59
N ILE A 125 2.70 -4.26 2.00
CA ILE A 125 2.90 -2.96 2.66
C ILE A 125 3.65 -3.12 3.98
N LEU A 126 3.31 -4.13 4.80
CA LEU A 126 4.01 -4.40 6.05
C LEU A 126 5.48 -4.76 5.82
N SER A 127 5.76 -5.57 4.80
CA SER A 127 7.14 -5.88 4.42
C SER A 127 7.90 -4.62 4.00
N PHE A 128 7.29 -3.78 3.17
CA PHE A 128 7.88 -2.52 2.72
C PHE A 128 8.15 -1.55 3.87
N LEU A 129 7.25 -1.43 4.83
CA LEU A 129 7.42 -0.58 6.02
C LEU A 129 8.59 -1.01 6.92
N ASN A 130 9.08 -2.24 6.78
CA ASN A 130 10.25 -2.72 7.53
C ASN A 130 11.59 -2.40 6.85
N GLU A 131 11.56 -1.88 5.63
CA GLU A 131 12.77 -1.40 4.95
C GLU A 131 13.37 -0.15 5.63
N GLY A 132 14.60 0.19 5.28
CA GLY A 132 15.23 1.42 5.73
C GLY A 132 14.53 2.66 5.16
N TYR A 133 14.50 3.76 5.91
CA TYR A 133 13.82 4.99 5.48
C TYR A 133 14.31 5.52 4.13
N GLN A 134 15.61 5.44 3.87
CA GLN A 134 16.17 5.85 2.59
C GLN A 134 15.54 5.08 1.42
N THR A 135 15.49 3.76 1.52
CA THR A 135 14.89 2.89 0.50
C THR A 135 13.41 3.16 0.32
N ILE A 136 12.68 3.34 1.42
CA ILE A 136 11.25 3.64 1.39
C ILE A 136 10.99 4.93 0.60
N PHE A 137 11.74 6.00 0.89
CA PHE A 137 11.54 7.28 0.20
C PHE A 137 11.96 7.22 -1.26
N GLU A 138 13.09 6.60 -1.59
CA GLU A 138 13.54 6.42 -2.97
C GLU A 138 12.49 5.70 -3.82
N VAL A 139 11.80 4.71 -3.27
CA VAL A 139 10.73 3.99 -3.97
C VAL A 139 9.49 4.86 -4.12
N LEU A 140 9.00 5.48 -3.05
CA LEU A 140 7.77 6.28 -3.07
C LEU A 140 7.90 7.53 -3.95
N GLU A 141 9.08 8.14 -4.02
CA GLU A 141 9.36 9.31 -4.87
C GLU A 141 9.24 9.02 -6.37
N THR A 142 9.27 7.76 -6.77
CA THR A 142 9.07 7.40 -8.17
C THR A 142 7.65 7.67 -8.67
N ASP A 143 6.69 7.87 -7.76
CA ASP A 143 5.32 8.25 -8.07
C ASP A 143 5.12 9.77 -7.84
N ASN A 144 4.83 10.50 -8.91
CA ASN A 144 4.68 11.96 -8.88
C ASN A 144 3.49 12.45 -8.04
N GLU A 145 2.48 11.62 -7.81
CA GLU A 145 1.34 11.98 -6.96
C GLU A 145 1.63 11.76 -5.48
N VAL A 146 2.52 10.81 -5.17
CA VAL A 146 2.92 10.47 -3.81
C VAL A 146 4.07 11.37 -3.32
N ALA A 147 5.02 11.71 -4.18
CA ALA A 147 6.21 12.47 -3.84
C ALA A 147 5.94 13.76 -3.03
N PRO A 148 4.92 14.59 -3.34
CA PRO A 148 4.63 15.80 -2.58
C PRO A 148 4.24 15.53 -1.10
N LEU A 149 3.71 14.35 -0.79
CA LEU A 149 3.30 13.98 0.58
C LEU A 149 4.50 13.66 1.47
N LEU A 150 5.65 13.40 0.88
CA LEU A 150 6.85 12.94 1.59
C LEU A 150 7.69 14.09 2.16
N GLY A 151 7.39 15.34 1.82
CA GLY A 151 8.19 16.51 2.17
C GLY A 151 8.56 16.59 3.67
N PRO A 152 7.62 16.49 4.63
CA PRO A 152 7.92 16.52 6.05
C PRO A 152 8.85 15.38 6.50
N PHE A 153 8.66 14.17 5.96
CA PHE A 153 9.45 12.99 6.30
C PHE A 153 10.87 13.09 5.72
N GLN A 154 10.99 13.53 4.48
CA GLN A 154 12.28 13.77 3.82
C GLN A 154 13.09 14.86 4.53
N THR A 155 12.41 15.93 4.96
CA THR A 155 13.04 16.99 5.73
C THR A 155 13.59 16.45 7.05
N ALA A 156 12.84 15.63 7.76
CA ALA A 156 13.29 15.01 9.00
C ALA A 156 14.50 14.08 8.75
N LEU A 157 14.47 13.29 7.68
CA LEU A 157 15.59 12.41 7.31
C LEU A 157 16.85 13.22 6.95
N LYS A 158 16.69 14.25 6.10
CA LYS A 158 17.80 15.12 5.67
C LYS A 158 18.45 15.86 6.84
N ASN A 159 17.67 16.29 7.78
CA ASN A 159 18.13 16.99 8.99
C ASN A 159 18.61 16.01 10.07
N LYS A 160 18.62 14.71 9.80
CA LYS A 160 18.97 13.65 10.77
C LYS A 160 18.13 13.70 12.06
N ALA A 161 16.89 14.21 11.95
CA ALA A 161 15.93 14.27 13.03
C ALA A 161 15.25 12.90 13.23
N MET A 162 16.03 11.90 13.62
CA MET A 162 15.59 10.50 13.67
C MET A 162 14.47 10.29 14.70
N GLU A 163 14.49 10.99 15.81
CA GLU A 163 13.41 10.92 16.82
C GLU A 163 12.08 11.41 16.26
N GLN A 164 12.10 12.47 15.46
CA GLN A 164 10.89 12.97 14.79
C GLN A 164 10.40 11.97 13.74
N LEU A 165 11.32 11.41 12.95
CA LEU A 165 10.99 10.41 11.93
C LEU A 165 10.42 9.13 12.54
N GLU A 166 11.01 8.65 13.63
CA GLU A 166 10.50 7.52 14.42
C GLU A 166 9.14 7.85 15.07
N GLY A 167 8.91 9.06 15.52
CA GLY A 167 7.60 9.50 15.99
C GLY A 167 6.53 9.41 14.91
N MET A 168 6.85 9.82 13.67
CA MET A 168 5.91 9.82 12.55
C MET A 168 5.69 8.42 11.96
N ILE A 169 6.75 7.67 11.68
CA ILE A 169 6.69 6.38 10.98
C ILE A 169 6.77 5.20 11.95
N GLY A 170 7.55 5.32 13.02
CA GLY A 170 7.68 4.30 14.05
C GLY A 170 6.35 3.99 14.73
N THR A 171 5.53 5.00 14.96
CA THR A 171 4.16 4.81 15.46
C THR A 171 3.36 3.92 14.54
N LEU A 172 3.43 4.14 13.22
CA LEU A 172 2.79 3.29 12.23
C LEU A 172 3.30 1.84 12.31
N ARG A 173 4.63 1.64 12.42
CA ARG A 173 5.23 0.31 12.54
C ARG A 173 4.73 -0.42 13.79
N VAL A 174 4.59 0.27 14.92
CA VAL A 174 4.06 -0.32 16.15
C VAL A 174 2.62 -0.80 15.97
N TYR A 175 1.76 -0.02 15.36
CA TYR A 175 0.37 -0.42 15.12
C TYR A 175 0.27 -1.56 14.11
N THR A 176 0.98 -1.46 13.01
CA THR A 176 0.93 -2.46 11.93
C THR A 176 1.62 -3.77 12.31
N SER A 177 2.54 -3.78 13.28
CA SER A 177 3.16 -5.01 13.80
C SER A 177 2.14 -6.02 14.34
N ARG A 178 0.97 -5.54 14.79
CA ARG A 178 -0.15 -6.39 15.23
C ARG A 178 -0.75 -7.23 14.08
N LEU A 179 -0.54 -6.81 12.86
CA LEU A 179 -0.96 -7.53 11.65
C LEU A 179 0.11 -8.49 11.12
N ALA A 180 1.30 -8.52 11.74
CA ALA A 180 2.42 -9.36 11.32
C ALA A 180 2.32 -10.79 11.88
N THR A 181 1.14 -11.41 11.77
CA THR A 181 0.89 -12.81 12.15
C THR A 181 0.57 -13.65 10.92
N LYS A 182 0.80 -14.96 10.98
CA LYS A 182 0.48 -15.87 9.88
C LYS A 182 -1.00 -15.79 9.50
N GLU A 183 -1.88 -15.70 10.49
CA GLU A 183 -3.33 -15.60 10.35
C GLU A 183 -3.72 -14.30 9.65
N SER A 184 -3.15 -13.18 10.06
CA SER A 184 -3.36 -11.87 9.42
C SER A 184 -2.84 -11.87 7.98
N TYR A 185 -1.66 -12.42 7.73
CA TYR A 185 -1.13 -12.54 6.38
C TYR A 185 -2.02 -13.39 5.49
N TRP A 186 -2.55 -14.50 6.00
CA TRP A 186 -3.47 -15.33 5.23
C TRP A 186 -4.78 -14.62 4.90
N ILE A 187 -5.34 -13.89 5.88
CA ILE A 187 -6.63 -13.18 5.72
C ILE A 187 -6.50 -11.98 4.79
N PHE A 188 -5.42 -11.20 4.91
CA PHE A 188 -5.25 -9.93 4.21
C PHE A 188 -4.44 -10.03 2.90
N HIS A 189 -4.00 -11.21 2.51
CA HIS A 189 -3.43 -11.47 1.20
C HIS A 189 -4.51 -11.50 0.13
N LYS A 190 -4.19 -11.03 -1.10
CA LYS A 190 -5.11 -11.12 -2.25
C LYS A 190 -5.36 -12.56 -2.70
#